data_d04bd45acbd54384443a7b7d26f45336
#
_entry.id   d04bd45acbd54384443a7b7d26f45336
#
_cell.length_a   1.000
_cell.length_b   1.000
_cell.length_c   1.000
_cell.angle_alpha   90.00
_cell.angle_beta   90.00
_cell.angle_gamma   90.00
#
_symmetry.space_group_name_H-M   'P 1'
#
loop_
_entity.id
_entity.type
_entity.pdbx_description
1 polymer ?
#
loop_
_entity_poly.entity_id
_entity_poly.type
_entity_poly.pdbx_seq_one_letter_code
_entity_poly.pdbx_strand_id
1 'polypeptide(L)'
;MERKIDMKDLEDIEQLLINVDMVNGFVKHGAMADEYIMHIVPEHLKLMNDIVKKGEAIAIIKDTHKENCREFDRFPTHCVEGTEESELIEELKKYENDALVYCKNSTSTMYAPRFI
;
A
#
# COMPACT_ATOMS: atom_id res chain seq x y z
N MET A 1 -9.74 10.62 -9.94
CA MET A 1 -10.99 10.01 -9.42
C MET A 1 -10.72 8.56 -9.07
N GLU A 2 -11.05 8.16 -7.87
CA GLU A 2 -10.81 6.80 -7.42
C GLU A 2 -11.85 5.83 -8.00
N ARG A 3 -11.36 4.71 -8.52
CA ARG A 3 -12.21 3.61 -8.87
C ARG A 3 -12.59 2.87 -7.60
N LYS A 4 -13.88 2.67 -7.37
CA LYS A 4 -14.35 1.85 -6.25
C LYS A 4 -14.78 0.50 -6.77
N ILE A 5 -14.12 -0.55 -6.28
CA ILE A 5 -14.55 -1.92 -6.53
C ILE A 5 -15.62 -2.24 -5.50
N ASP A 6 -16.84 -2.52 -5.92
CA ASP A 6 -17.93 -2.87 -5.00
C ASP A 6 -17.96 -4.39 -4.74
N MET A 7 -18.83 -4.83 -3.84
CA MET A 7 -18.93 -6.25 -3.47
C MET A 7 -19.28 -7.13 -4.67
N LYS A 8 -20.04 -6.61 -5.61
CA LYS A 8 -20.43 -7.36 -6.79
C LYS A 8 -19.23 -7.60 -7.71
N ASP A 9 -18.38 -6.58 -7.89
CA ASP A 9 -17.16 -6.72 -8.68
C ASP A 9 -16.23 -7.75 -8.04
N LEU A 10 -16.12 -7.75 -6.71
CA LEU A 10 -15.28 -8.68 -6.00
C LEU A 10 -15.74 -10.14 -6.16
N GLU A 11 -17.03 -10.38 -6.31
CA GLU A 11 -17.55 -11.73 -6.53
C GLU A 11 -17.11 -12.32 -7.88
N ASP A 12 -16.81 -11.47 -8.85
CA ASP A 12 -16.46 -11.89 -10.21
C ASP A 12 -14.94 -12.00 -10.42
N ILE A 13 -14.13 -11.63 -9.46
CA ILE A 13 -12.67 -11.69 -9.62
C ILE A 13 -12.13 -13.06 -9.21
N GLU A 14 -11.07 -13.46 -9.90
CA GLU A 14 -10.37 -14.72 -9.62
C GLU A 14 -9.05 -14.48 -8.88
N GLN A 15 -8.49 -13.27 -9.01
CA GLN A 15 -7.19 -12.93 -8.43
C GLN A 15 -7.24 -11.56 -7.75
N LEU A 16 -6.60 -11.48 -6.61
CA LEU A 16 -6.42 -10.22 -5.89
C LEU A 16 -4.92 -10.03 -5.64
N LEU A 17 -4.35 -9.00 -6.22
CA LEU A 17 -2.97 -8.62 -5.93
C LEU A 17 -2.96 -7.67 -4.73
N ILE A 18 -2.29 -8.07 -3.66
CA ILE A 18 -2.16 -7.25 -2.46
C ILE A 18 -0.76 -6.65 -2.41
N ASN A 19 -0.70 -5.32 -2.48
CA ASN A 19 0.54 -4.54 -2.42
C ASN A 19 0.66 -4.00 -1.00
N VAL A 20 1.74 -4.38 -0.29
CA VAL A 20 1.90 -4.03 1.12
C VAL A 20 3.13 -3.13 1.32
N ASP A 21 2.90 -1.97 1.95
CA ASP A 21 3.96 -1.08 2.44
C ASP A 21 4.96 -0.54 1.40
N MET A 22 4.55 -0.38 0.17
CA MET A 22 5.38 0.26 -0.85
C MET A 22 5.25 1.79 -0.77
N VAL A 23 5.48 2.31 0.41
CA VAL A 23 5.39 3.74 0.71
C VAL A 23 6.77 4.35 0.84
N ASN A 24 6.84 5.68 0.71
CA ASN A 24 8.12 6.40 0.73
C ASN A 24 8.94 6.13 1.98
N GLY A 25 8.30 5.98 3.14
CA GLY A 25 8.98 5.77 4.41
C GLY A 25 9.71 4.45 4.55
N PHE A 26 9.41 3.47 3.69
CA PHE A 26 10.13 2.20 3.67
C PHE A 26 11.05 2.05 2.47
N VAL A 27 10.83 2.80 1.40
CA VAL A 27 11.53 2.62 0.14
C VAL A 27 12.48 3.77 -0.19
N LYS A 28 12.05 5.01 0.04
CA LYS A 28 12.75 6.18 -0.47
C LYS A 28 13.55 6.94 0.57
N HIS A 29 12.93 7.29 1.68
CA HIS A 29 13.57 8.14 2.70
C HIS A 29 12.86 8.01 4.04
N GLY A 30 13.59 8.31 5.10
CA GLY A 30 13.10 8.21 6.47
C GLY A 30 13.87 7.19 7.28
N ALA A 31 13.56 7.12 8.58
CA ALA A 31 14.31 6.30 9.54
C ALA A 31 14.24 4.80 9.27
N MET A 32 13.17 4.34 8.60
CA MET A 32 12.97 2.92 8.29
C MET A 32 13.20 2.59 6.81
N ALA A 33 13.66 3.56 6.01
CA ALA A 33 13.79 3.35 4.59
C ALA A 33 15.01 2.51 4.21
N ASP A 34 14.83 1.67 3.20
CA ASP A 34 15.91 0.89 2.59
C ASP A 34 15.77 0.96 1.07
N GLU A 35 16.66 1.67 0.43
CA GLU A 35 16.63 1.86 -1.02
C GLU A 35 16.79 0.57 -1.81
N TYR A 36 17.33 -0.46 -1.20
CA TYR A 36 17.46 -1.77 -1.85
C TYR A 36 16.10 -2.32 -2.27
N ILE A 37 15.03 -1.93 -1.58
CA ILE A 37 13.68 -2.36 -1.92
C ILE A 37 13.28 -1.92 -3.34
N MET A 38 13.87 -0.86 -3.87
CA MET A 38 13.60 -0.42 -5.24
C MET A 38 13.89 -1.51 -6.28
N HIS A 39 14.72 -2.49 -5.96
CA HIS A 39 15.04 -3.58 -6.87
C HIS A 39 13.82 -4.44 -7.23
N ILE A 40 12.78 -4.46 -6.40
CA ILE A 40 11.57 -5.22 -6.69
C ILE A 40 10.55 -4.45 -7.55
N VAL A 41 10.75 -3.13 -7.69
CA VAL A 41 9.76 -2.27 -8.37
C VAL A 41 9.49 -2.69 -9.81
N PRO A 42 10.50 -3.02 -10.65
CA PRO A 42 10.21 -3.46 -12.02
C PRO A 42 9.29 -4.69 -12.10
N GLU A 43 9.52 -5.69 -11.26
CA GLU A 43 8.67 -6.88 -11.22
C GLU A 43 7.29 -6.57 -10.62
N HIS A 44 7.25 -5.69 -9.64
CA HIS A 44 6.02 -5.22 -9.04
C HIS A 44 5.12 -4.53 -10.08
N LEU A 45 5.71 -3.65 -10.89
CA LEU A 45 4.99 -2.96 -11.97
C LEU A 45 4.44 -3.95 -13.00
N LYS A 46 5.22 -4.97 -13.33
CA LYS A 46 4.79 -6.03 -14.24
C LYS A 46 3.55 -6.75 -13.73
N LEU A 47 3.58 -7.14 -12.46
CA LEU A 47 2.45 -7.82 -11.83
C LEU A 47 1.21 -6.93 -11.82
N MET A 48 1.37 -5.66 -11.48
CA MET A 48 0.24 -4.72 -11.44
C MET A 48 -0.35 -4.50 -12.82
N ASN A 49 0.50 -4.35 -13.84
CA ASN A 49 0.04 -4.21 -15.22
C ASN A 49 -0.73 -5.45 -15.68
N ASP A 50 -0.25 -6.63 -15.35
CA ASP A 50 -0.90 -7.88 -15.72
C ASP A 50 -2.29 -7.98 -15.08
N ILE A 51 -2.39 -7.66 -13.79
CA ILE A 51 -3.66 -7.70 -13.07
C ILE A 51 -4.67 -6.73 -13.68
N VAL A 52 -4.24 -5.51 -13.99
CA VAL A 52 -5.11 -4.51 -14.61
C VAL A 52 -5.59 -4.99 -15.98
N LYS A 53 -4.70 -5.55 -16.79
CA LYS A 53 -5.05 -6.05 -18.14
C LYS A 53 -6.06 -7.19 -18.08
N LYS A 54 -5.99 -8.03 -17.06
CA LYS A 54 -6.92 -9.14 -16.88
C LYS A 54 -8.25 -8.72 -16.28
N GLY A 55 -8.40 -7.46 -15.88
CA GLY A 55 -9.60 -7.00 -15.21
C GLY A 55 -9.74 -7.48 -13.77
N GLU A 56 -8.63 -7.91 -13.16
CA GLU A 56 -8.61 -8.39 -11.79
C GLU A 56 -8.36 -7.26 -10.81
N ALA A 57 -8.37 -7.56 -9.52
CA ALA A 57 -8.36 -6.54 -8.47
C ALA A 57 -6.99 -6.33 -7.81
N ILE A 58 -6.75 -5.09 -7.38
CA ILE A 58 -5.57 -4.70 -6.61
C ILE A 58 -6.04 -4.11 -5.28
N ALA A 59 -5.41 -4.55 -4.19
CA ALA A 59 -5.54 -3.91 -2.88
C ALA A 59 -4.19 -3.30 -2.50
N ILE A 60 -4.19 -2.04 -2.13
CA ILE A 60 -2.98 -1.32 -1.71
C ILE A 60 -3.08 -1.07 -0.20
N ILE A 61 -2.09 -1.55 0.53
CA ILE A 61 -2.01 -1.39 1.99
C ILE A 61 -0.89 -0.41 2.29
N LYS A 62 -1.20 0.69 2.97
CA LYS A 62 -0.23 1.72 3.31
C LYS A 62 -0.05 1.81 4.83
N ASP A 63 1.20 1.72 5.27
CA ASP A 63 1.54 1.97 6.66
C ASP A 63 1.27 3.44 6.96
N THR A 64 0.41 3.72 7.93
CA THR A 64 -0.07 5.06 8.20
C THR A 64 -0.29 5.20 9.71
N HIS A 65 0.74 5.67 10.40
CA HIS A 65 0.72 5.72 11.87
C HIS A 65 0.21 7.05 12.41
N LYS A 66 -0.49 6.98 13.53
CA LYS A 66 -0.81 8.18 14.31
C LYS A 66 0.47 8.70 14.97
N GLU A 67 0.55 10.01 15.21
CA GLU A 67 1.76 10.66 15.72
C GLU A 67 2.34 10.01 16.97
N ASN A 68 1.51 9.54 17.88
CA ASN A 68 1.95 8.97 19.15
C ASN A 68 1.59 7.51 19.29
N CYS A 69 1.66 6.74 18.20
CA CYS A 69 1.28 5.34 18.27
C CYS A 69 2.30 4.50 19.05
N ARG A 70 1.84 3.38 19.57
CA ARG A 70 2.64 2.50 20.43
C ARG A 70 3.83 1.86 19.71
N GLU A 71 3.75 1.73 18.39
CA GLU A 71 4.84 1.17 17.59
C GLU A 71 6.12 1.99 17.74
N PHE A 72 6.00 3.31 17.95
CA PHE A 72 7.14 4.20 18.10
C PHE A 72 7.86 4.04 19.44
N ASP A 73 7.33 3.25 20.35
CA ASP A 73 8.04 2.84 21.57
C ASP A 73 9.17 1.88 21.26
N ARG A 74 9.10 1.15 20.14
CA ARG A 74 10.07 0.13 19.74
C ARG A 74 10.82 0.45 18.45
N PHE A 75 10.21 1.22 17.57
CA PHE A 75 10.77 1.59 16.28
C PHE A 75 10.87 3.10 16.14
N PRO A 76 11.82 3.60 15.32
CA PRO A 76 11.84 5.04 15.03
C PRO A 76 10.52 5.50 14.45
N THR A 77 10.18 6.78 14.67
CA THR A 77 9.00 7.38 14.06
C THR A 77 9.09 7.26 12.54
N HIS A 78 8.03 6.76 11.92
CA HIS A 78 7.98 6.53 10.47
C HIS A 78 6.54 6.51 9.97
N CYS A 79 6.37 6.83 8.70
CA CYS A 79 5.08 6.72 8.00
C CYS A 79 3.91 7.36 8.76
N VAL A 80 4.13 8.55 9.32
CA VAL A 80 3.10 9.26 10.07
C VAL A 80 2.00 9.73 9.13
N GLU A 81 0.75 9.56 9.56
CA GLU A 81 -0.43 10.00 8.81
C GLU A 81 -0.31 11.44 8.35
N GLY A 82 -0.61 11.69 7.08
CA GLY A 82 -0.54 13.02 6.50
C GLY A 82 0.85 13.47 6.05
N THR A 83 1.88 12.64 6.24
CA THR A 83 3.23 12.94 5.76
C THR A 83 3.52 12.19 4.48
N GLU A 84 4.54 12.64 3.77
CA GLU A 84 5.00 12.00 2.53
C GLU A 84 5.43 10.55 2.74
N GLU A 85 5.94 10.23 3.93
CA GLU A 85 6.39 8.87 4.23
C GLU A 85 5.28 7.83 4.15
N SER A 86 4.04 8.20 4.43
CA SER A 86 2.91 7.27 4.35
C SER A 86 2.28 7.20 2.96
N GLU A 87 2.80 7.96 2.01
CA GLU A 87 2.29 7.93 0.64
C GLU A 87 2.98 6.85 -0.19
N LEU A 88 2.22 6.27 -1.11
CA LEU A 88 2.73 5.29 -2.05
C LEU A 88 3.87 5.89 -2.86
N ILE A 89 4.90 5.10 -3.20
CA ILE A 89 6.01 5.60 -4.02
C ILE A 89 5.47 6.07 -5.38
N GLU A 90 6.14 7.06 -5.95
CA GLU A 90 5.70 7.70 -7.18
C GLU A 90 5.48 6.70 -8.32
N GLU A 91 6.34 5.72 -8.43
CA GLU A 91 6.28 4.69 -9.47
C GLU A 91 4.99 3.89 -9.47
N LEU A 92 4.33 3.78 -8.30
CA LEU A 92 3.10 3.00 -8.15
C LEU A 92 1.84 3.85 -8.03
N LYS A 93 1.96 5.16 -7.92
CA LYS A 93 0.81 6.05 -7.68
C LYS A 93 -0.29 5.94 -8.73
N LYS A 94 0.07 5.66 -9.97
CA LYS A 94 -0.92 5.54 -11.04
C LYS A 94 -1.94 4.43 -10.80
N TYR A 95 -1.61 3.46 -9.95
CA TYR A 95 -2.52 2.35 -9.66
C TYR A 95 -3.48 2.63 -8.51
N GLU A 96 -3.28 3.70 -7.73
CA GLU A 96 -4.17 4.02 -6.61
C GLU A 96 -5.62 4.21 -7.03
N ASN A 97 -5.84 4.80 -8.20
CA ASN A 97 -7.19 5.08 -8.70
C ASN A 97 -7.94 3.82 -9.11
N ASP A 98 -7.23 2.74 -9.39
CA ASP A 98 -7.80 1.47 -9.84
C ASP A 98 -7.77 0.40 -8.76
N ALA A 99 -7.51 0.78 -7.52
CA ALA A 99 -7.28 -0.16 -6.44
C ALA A 99 -8.15 0.14 -5.21
N LEU A 100 -8.34 -0.89 -4.39
CA LEU A 100 -8.85 -0.72 -3.04
C LEU A 100 -7.68 -0.28 -2.17
N VAL A 101 -7.82 0.82 -1.44
CA VAL A 101 -6.74 1.38 -0.63
C VAL A 101 -7.09 1.29 0.85
N TYR A 102 -6.18 0.73 1.64
CA TYR A 102 -6.34 0.58 3.09
C TYR A 102 -5.12 1.15 3.80
N CYS A 103 -5.38 1.85 4.91
CA CYS A 103 -4.32 2.42 5.75
C CYS A 103 -4.30 1.65 7.06
N LYS A 104 -3.13 1.18 7.46
CA LYS A 104 -2.99 0.46 8.73
C LYS A 104 -2.07 1.23 9.69
N ASN A 105 -2.41 1.18 10.97
CA ASN A 105 -1.61 1.77 12.04
C ASN A 105 -0.96 0.66 12.88
N SER A 106 -0.51 -0.41 12.22
CA SER A 106 0.13 -1.55 12.86
C SER A 106 0.89 -2.34 11.81
N THR A 107 1.65 -3.35 12.24
CA THR A 107 2.35 -4.22 11.32
C THR A 107 1.42 -5.17 10.58
N SER A 108 0.21 -5.40 11.10
CA SER A 108 -0.73 -6.34 10.48
C SER A 108 -1.80 -5.66 9.63
N THR A 109 -1.90 -6.07 8.37
CA THR A 109 -2.96 -5.63 7.46
C THR A 109 -4.35 -5.96 8.02
N MET A 110 -4.46 -7.03 8.81
CA MET A 110 -5.74 -7.46 9.37
C MET A 110 -6.39 -6.41 10.27
N TYR A 111 -5.59 -5.48 10.81
CA TYR A 111 -6.09 -4.38 11.63
C TYR A 111 -6.43 -3.14 10.83
N ALA A 112 -6.20 -3.13 9.52
CA ALA A 112 -6.58 -1.99 8.69
C ALA A 112 -8.12 -1.87 8.65
N PRO A 113 -8.67 -0.66 8.88
CA PRO A 113 -10.12 -0.48 8.82
C PRO A 113 -10.69 -0.96 7.49
N ARG A 114 -11.76 -1.72 7.58
CA ARG A 114 -12.54 -2.23 6.42
C ARG A 114 -11.81 -3.25 5.54
N PHE A 115 -10.63 -3.72 5.96
CA PHE A 115 -9.93 -4.74 5.16
C PHE A 115 -10.65 -6.10 5.22
N ILE A 116 -11.19 -6.45 6.38
CA ILE A 116 -11.96 -7.68 6.56
C ILE A 116 -13.43 -7.43 6.34
#